data_8b97209aea4fd056116a66c1c3016069
#
_entry.id   8b97209aea4fd056116a66c1c3016069
#
_cell.length_a   1.000
_cell.length_b   1.000
_cell.length_c   1.000
_cell.angle_alpha   90.00
_cell.angle_beta   90.00
_cell.angle_gamma   90.00
#
_symmetry.space_group_name_H-M   'P 1'
#
loop_
_entity.id
_entity.type
_entity.pdbx_description
1 polymer ?
#
loop_
_entity_poly.entity_id
_entity_poly.type
_entity_poly.pdbx_seq_one_letter_code
_entity_poly.pdbx_strand_id
1 'polypeptide(L)'
;YAVEPGKSFSVVVNVQEKEIIPNVDVLPFESWDANLTGNLVKGDSYVRNALYPETIATVSDPIVLRGLTMVQVSVTPFQYNPITEELTVIQSVEVELVEDGIVEMPFIPAKRSRAFEPLYESLVVNYASLSRDQIEYQQPAILYVLPSNLTTSMMNYVEELMDWKYRVGYEVNYVNSSSVVNNRNNLKNYIENAYETWDNPPVHVTIIGDAEGPYDIPTWTDSWSSYNGDGDHPYSTLEGNDQFPDLFLGRLSFDTSSDLQTIIGKTLNYESS
;
A
#
# COMPACT_ATOMS: atom_id res chain seq x y z
N TYR A 1 -10.81 7.72 -6.41
CA TYR A 1 -10.82 9.12 -6.83
C TYR A 1 -9.89 9.93 -5.95
N ALA A 2 -9.06 10.80 -6.55
CA ALA A 2 -8.33 11.82 -5.81
C ALA A 2 -9.28 12.89 -5.32
N VAL A 3 -9.09 13.33 -4.08
CA VAL A 3 -9.94 14.29 -3.39
C VAL A 3 -9.09 15.33 -2.64
N GLU A 4 -9.74 16.39 -2.18
CA GLU A 4 -9.07 17.39 -1.36
C GLU A 4 -8.79 16.84 0.04
N PRO A 5 -7.56 17.01 0.58
CA PRO A 5 -7.22 16.59 1.93
C PRO A 5 -8.11 17.26 3.00
N GLY A 6 -8.41 16.52 4.07
CA GLY A 6 -9.19 17.04 5.19
C GLY A 6 -10.71 17.12 4.95
N LYS A 7 -11.19 16.49 3.88
CA LYS A 7 -12.62 16.42 3.55
C LYS A 7 -13.15 15.00 3.73
N SER A 8 -14.43 14.88 4.12
CA SER A 8 -15.17 13.62 4.06
C SER A 8 -16.16 13.64 2.90
N PHE A 9 -16.52 12.43 2.44
CA PHE A 9 -17.33 12.25 1.25
C PHE A 9 -18.39 11.19 1.47
N SER A 10 -19.54 11.41 0.86
CA SER A 10 -20.60 10.43 0.70
C SER A 10 -20.88 10.18 -0.78
N VAL A 11 -21.65 9.16 -1.08
CA VAL A 11 -22.08 8.85 -2.45
C VAL A 11 -23.58 9.02 -2.60
N VAL A 12 -23.98 9.71 -3.66
CA VAL A 12 -25.36 9.77 -4.12
C VAL A 12 -25.53 8.84 -5.31
N VAL A 13 -26.50 7.96 -5.24
CA VAL A 13 -26.71 6.89 -6.22
C VAL A 13 -28.01 7.09 -6.96
N ASN A 14 -27.98 7.12 -8.29
CA ASN A 14 -29.13 7.18 -9.17
C ASN A 14 -29.13 5.96 -10.10
N VAL A 15 -30.00 4.98 -9.81
CA VAL A 15 -30.15 3.79 -10.66
C VAL A 15 -30.96 4.16 -11.89
N GLN A 16 -30.37 4.04 -13.06
CA GLN A 16 -30.99 4.37 -14.34
C GLN A 16 -31.66 3.16 -14.97
N GLU A 17 -31.05 1.99 -14.87
CA GLU A 17 -31.58 0.75 -15.45
C GLU A 17 -31.30 -0.44 -14.51
N LYS A 18 -32.35 -1.24 -14.29
CA LYS A 18 -32.24 -2.48 -13.49
C LYS A 18 -33.15 -3.56 -14.04
N GLU A 19 -32.79 -4.81 -13.81
CA GLU A 19 -33.58 -6.01 -14.12
C GLU A 19 -33.80 -6.79 -12.83
N ILE A 20 -34.99 -7.38 -12.69
CA ILE A 20 -35.34 -8.25 -11.57
C ILE A 20 -35.49 -9.67 -12.09
N ILE A 21 -34.68 -10.57 -11.58
CA ILE A 21 -34.69 -11.99 -11.92
C ILE A 21 -35.37 -12.75 -10.74
N PRO A 22 -36.55 -13.32 -10.94
CA PRO A 22 -37.26 -14.05 -9.88
C PRO A 22 -36.77 -15.51 -9.77
N ASN A 23 -37.09 -16.14 -8.65
CA ASN A 23 -36.80 -17.55 -8.33
C ASN A 23 -35.27 -17.86 -8.38
N VAL A 24 -34.47 -16.96 -7.82
CA VAL A 24 -33.03 -17.14 -7.68
C VAL A 24 -32.72 -17.54 -6.25
N ASP A 25 -31.97 -18.63 -6.07
CA ASP A 25 -31.38 -19.01 -4.77
C ASP A 25 -29.88 -18.67 -4.79
N VAL A 26 -29.53 -17.54 -4.19
CA VAL A 26 -28.13 -17.14 -4.05
C VAL A 26 -27.52 -17.91 -2.88
N LEU A 27 -26.46 -18.65 -3.15
CA LEU A 27 -25.73 -19.40 -2.13
C LEU A 27 -24.77 -18.49 -1.36
N PRO A 28 -24.58 -18.74 -0.04
CA PRO A 28 -23.57 -18.04 0.73
C PRO A 28 -22.17 -18.40 0.23
N PHE A 29 -21.21 -17.48 0.43
CA PHE A 29 -19.81 -17.74 0.16
C PHE A 29 -19.28 -18.81 1.11
N GLU A 30 -18.60 -19.81 0.58
CA GLU A 30 -17.95 -20.83 1.39
C GLU A 30 -16.75 -20.24 2.12
N SER A 31 -16.75 -20.34 3.45
CA SER A 31 -15.60 -19.89 4.25
C SER A 31 -14.37 -20.75 3.95
N TRP A 32 -13.21 -20.10 3.81
CA TRP A 32 -11.90 -20.78 3.70
C TRP A 32 -11.45 -21.44 5.01
N ASP A 33 -12.23 -21.36 6.08
CA ASP A 33 -11.95 -22.06 7.32
C ASP A 33 -12.14 -23.58 7.10
N ALA A 34 -11.04 -24.32 7.18
CA ALA A 34 -11.01 -25.77 6.98
C ALA A 34 -11.94 -26.55 7.92
N ASN A 35 -12.38 -25.92 9.04
CA ASN A 35 -13.33 -26.51 9.98
C ASN A 35 -14.80 -26.33 9.57
N LEU A 36 -15.07 -25.47 8.57
CA LEU A 36 -16.40 -25.15 8.07
C LEU A 36 -16.67 -25.72 6.66
N THR A 37 -15.75 -26.52 6.12
CA THR A 37 -15.88 -27.12 4.79
C THR A 37 -17.06 -28.08 4.72
N GLY A 38 -18.00 -27.78 3.82
CA GLY A 38 -19.07 -28.68 3.39
C GLY A 38 -20.48 -28.32 3.79
N ASN A 39 -20.73 -27.32 4.64
CA ASN A 39 -22.06 -26.84 4.93
C ASN A 39 -22.16 -25.33 4.64
N LEU A 40 -22.75 -25.00 3.49
CA LEU A 40 -23.14 -23.62 3.17
C LEU A 40 -24.22 -23.17 4.16
N VAL A 41 -23.82 -22.45 5.21
CA VAL A 41 -24.74 -21.97 6.23
C VAL A 41 -25.28 -20.60 5.81
N LYS A 42 -26.56 -20.52 5.53
CA LYS A 42 -27.28 -19.25 5.31
C LYS A 42 -27.36 -18.48 6.64
N GLY A 43 -26.63 -17.36 6.73
CA GLY A 43 -26.61 -16.50 7.92
C GLY A 43 -27.86 -15.61 8.04
N ASP A 44 -27.81 -14.66 9.01
CA ASP A 44 -28.94 -13.79 9.37
C ASP A 44 -29.51 -12.95 8.21
N SER A 45 -28.70 -12.65 7.20
CA SER A 45 -29.14 -11.93 6.01
C SER A 45 -30.19 -12.69 5.21
N TYR A 46 -30.19 -14.04 5.27
CA TYR A 46 -31.10 -14.89 4.50
C TYR A 46 -32.49 -15.03 5.12
N VAL A 47 -32.68 -14.57 6.35
CA VAL A 47 -34.02 -14.61 7.03
C VAL A 47 -34.68 -13.26 7.08
N ARG A 48 -34.13 -12.24 6.46
CA ARG A 48 -34.67 -10.88 6.41
C ARG A 48 -35.37 -10.61 5.08
N ASN A 49 -36.56 -10.03 5.15
CA ASN A 49 -37.24 -9.52 3.95
C ASN A 49 -36.67 -8.13 3.61
N ALA A 50 -35.45 -8.08 3.11
CA ALA A 50 -34.74 -6.87 2.75
C ALA A 50 -33.70 -7.17 1.65
N LEU A 51 -33.35 -6.16 0.87
CA LEU A 51 -32.30 -6.26 -0.13
C LEU A 51 -30.93 -6.34 0.55
N TYR A 52 -30.05 -7.21 0.07
CA TYR A 52 -28.67 -7.34 0.48
C TYR A 52 -27.73 -7.29 -0.75
N PRO A 53 -26.69 -6.45 -0.74
CA PRO A 53 -26.43 -5.40 0.24
C PRO A 53 -27.52 -4.33 0.23
N GLU A 54 -27.71 -3.64 1.35
CA GLU A 54 -28.73 -2.58 1.50
C GLU A 54 -28.42 -1.37 0.59
N THR A 55 -27.12 -1.05 0.47
CA THR A 55 -26.61 0.04 -0.39
C THR A 55 -25.84 -0.53 -1.57
N ILE A 56 -26.05 0.04 -2.76
CA ILE A 56 -25.36 -0.35 -4.00
C ILE A 56 -24.01 0.35 -4.19
N ALA A 57 -23.77 1.45 -3.53
CA ALA A 57 -22.47 2.11 -3.55
C ALA A 57 -22.07 2.60 -2.16
N THR A 58 -20.78 2.52 -1.89
CA THR A 58 -20.16 3.03 -0.66
C THR A 58 -18.88 3.76 -1.01
N VAL A 59 -18.45 4.68 -0.14
CA VAL A 59 -17.17 5.35 -0.21
C VAL A 59 -16.36 5.04 1.04
N SER A 60 -15.06 4.86 0.88
CA SER A 60 -14.13 4.64 2.00
C SER A 60 -13.86 5.93 2.76
N ASP A 61 -13.31 5.81 3.96
CA ASP A 61 -12.56 6.90 4.56
C ASP A 61 -11.43 7.34 3.63
N PRO A 62 -10.94 8.59 3.76
CA PRO A 62 -9.80 9.05 2.98
C PRO A 62 -8.56 8.19 3.20
N ILE A 63 -7.89 7.88 2.10
CA ILE A 63 -6.66 7.08 1.99
C ILE A 63 -5.56 8.01 1.50
N VAL A 64 -4.35 7.86 2.01
CA VAL A 64 -3.20 8.64 1.55
C VAL A 64 -2.18 7.73 0.89
N LEU A 65 -1.72 8.13 -0.28
CA LEU A 65 -0.63 7.49 -1.00
C LEU A 65 0.40 8.57 -1.35
N ARG A 66 1.47 8.68 -0.57
CA ARG A 66 2.53 9.68 -0.71
C ARG A 66 1.99 11.07 -1.03
N GLY A 67 1.23 11.65 -0.11
CA GLY A 67 0.67 13.00 -0.22
C GLY A 67 -0.45 13.16 -1.24
N LEU A 68 -0.93 12.10 -1.88
CA LEU A 68 -2.16 12.12 -2.66
C LEU A 68 -3.30 11.55 -1.82
N THR A 69 -4.25 12.40 -1.45
CA THR A 69 -5.46 11.96 -0.78
C THR A 69 -6.48 11.44 -1.78
N MET A 70 -7.05 10.29 -1.49
CA MET A 70 -8.02 9.64 -2.36
C MET A 70 -9.09 8.91 -1.55
N VAL A 71 -10.21 8.59 -2.20
CA VAL A 71 -11.26 7.73 -1.66
C VAL A 71 -11.54 6.59 -2.64
N GLN A 72 -11.92 5.43 -2.10
CA GLN A 72 -12.39 4.31 -2.88
C GLN A 72 -13.91 4.32 -2.92
N VAL A 73 -14.46 4.37 -4.13
CA VAL A 73 -15.89 4.18 -4.36
C VAL A 73 -16.11 2.74 -4.79
N SER A 74 -16.86 1.99 -4.00
CA SER A 74 -17.22 0.60 -4.29
C SER A 74 -18.67 0.53 -4.75
N VAL A 75 -18.91 -0.13 -5.89
CA VAL A 75 -20.25 -0.33 -6.45
C VAL A 75 -20.55 -1.82 -6.52
N THR A 76 -21.65 -2.23 -5.91
CA THR A 76 -22.15 -3.60 -5.97
C THR A 76 -23.37 -3.65 -6.91
N PRO A 77 -23.23 -4.19 -8.13
CA PRO A 77 -24.29 -4.13 -9.13
C PRO A 77 -25.42 -5.15 -8.92
N PHE A 78 -25.45 -5.81 -7.77
CA PHE A 78 -26.41 -6.84 -7.43
C PHE A 78 -27.01 -6.60 -6.05
N GLN A 79 -28.34 -6.78 -5.94
CA GLN A 79 -29.05 -6.83 -4.66
C GLN A 79 -29.96 -8.04 -4.64
N TYR A 80 -29.97 -8.79 -3.56
CA TYR A 80 -30.79 -10.00 -3.41
C TYR A 80 -31.73 -9.91 -2.23
N ASN A 81 -33.00 -10.28 -2.44
CA ASN A 81 -33.95 -10.46 -1.35
C ASN A 81 -34.24 -11.97 -1.17
N PRO A 82 -33.76 -12.57 -0.07
CA PRO A 82 -33.86 -14.01 0.14
C PRO A 82 -35.28 -14.51 0.44
N ILE A 83 -36.19 -13.64 0.85
CA ILE A 83 -37.58 -14.02 1.15
C ILE A 83 -38.44 -14.02 -0.10
N THR A 84 -38.21 -13.09 -1.02
CA THR A 84 -38.88 -13.07 -2.32
C THR A 84 -38.18 -13.86 -3.40
N GLU A 85 -36.96 -14.34 -3.12
CA GLU A 85 -36.03 -15.02 -4.06
C GLU A 85 -35.82 -14.21 -5.34
N GLU A 86 -35.71 -12.88 -5.18
CA GLU A 86 -35.49 -11.94 -6.28
C GLU A 86 -34.06 -11.41 -6.28
N LEU A 87 -33.37 -11.55 -7.41
CA LEU A 87 -32.09 -10.92 -7.69
C LEU A 87 -32.32 -9.67 -8.54
N THR A 88 -32.02 -8.51 -7.99
CA THR A 88 -31.97 -7.25 -8.75
C THR A 88 -30.56 -7.09 -9.33
N VAL A 89 -30.48 -6.95 -10.64
CA VAL A 89 -29.25 -6.64 -11.40
C VAL A 89 -29.30 -5.19 -11.82
N ILE A 90 -28.33 -4.40 -11.38
CA ILE A 90 -28.17 -2.99 -11.75
C ILE A 90 -27.38 -2.93 -13.05
N GLN A 91 -28.02 -2.56 -14.15
CA GLN A 91 -27.41 -2.52 -15.48
C GLN A 91 -26.78 -1.16 -15.77
N SER A 92 -27.37 -0.09 -15.23
CA SER A 92 -26.83 1.27 -15.36
C SER A 92 -27.07 2.06 -14.08
N VAL A 93 -26.01 2.67 -13.56
CA VAL A 93 -26.03 3.50 -12.36
C VAL A 93 -25.12 4.70 -12.52
N GLU A 94 -25.59 5.84 -12.06
CA GLU A 94 -24.80 7.05 -11.87
C GLU A 94 -24.48 7.20 -10.39
N VAL A 95 -23.20 7.37 -10.08
CA VAL A 95 -22.70 7.57 -8.72
C VAL A 95 -22.00 8.91 -8.66
N GLU A 96 -22.54 9.80 -7.86
CA GLU A 96 -21.97 11.12 -7.59
C GLU A 96 -21.25 11.10 -6.25
N LEU A 97 -19.99 11.55 -6.24
CA LEU A 97 -19.20 11.76 -5.02
C LEU A 97 -19.47 13.17 -4.50
N VAL A 98 -19.99 13.28 -3.29
CA VAL A 98 -20.41 14.54 -2.68
C VAL A 98 -19.60 14.80 -1.41
N GLU A 99 -18.99 15.98 -1.32
CA GLU A 99 -18.35 16.44 -0.07
C GLU A 99 -19.42 16.66 0.99
N ASP A 100 -19.29 16.04 2.16
CA ASP A 100 -20.29 16.08 3.23
C ASP A 100 -19.75 16.51 4.59
N GLY A 101 -18.43 16.77 4.70
CA GLY A 101 -17.86 17.20 5.97
C GLY A 101 -16.34 17.42 5.95
N ILE A 102 -15.80 17.55 7.14
CA ILE A 102 -14.36 17.75 7.39
C ILE A 102 -13.88 16.60 8.27
N VAL A 103 -12.73 16.04 7.90
CA VAL A 103 -12.02 15.01 8.67
C VAL A 103 -10.68 15.58 9.11
N GLU A 104 -10.37 15.47 10.40
CA GLU A 104 -9.00 15.72 10.87
C GLU A 104 -8.09 14.61 10.32
N MET A 105 -7.23 14.98 9.38
CA MET A 105 -6.14 14.15 8.93
C MET A 105 -4.84 14.81 9.32
N PRO A 106 -3.89 14.08 9.89
CA PRO A 106 -2.53 14.58 10.00
C PRO A 106 -2.01 14.77 8.57
N PHE A 107 -1.93 16.01 8.14
CA PHE A 107 -1.42 16.35 6.82
C PHE A 107 0.09 16.53 6.91
N ILE A 108 0.82 15.58 6.34
CA ILE A 108 2.24 15.73 6.07
C ILE A 108 2.35 16.11 4.59
N PRO A 109 2.81 17.32 4.25
CA PRO A 109 2.99 17.69 2.86
C PRO A 109 4.18 16.92 2.27
N ALA A 110 3.91 15.70 1.81
CA ALA A 110 4.92 14.92 1.11
C ALA A 110 5.25 15.57 -0.23
N LYS A 111 6.54 15.69 -0.52
CA LYS A 111 6.99 16.14 -1.83
C LYS A 111 6.66 15.10 -2.89
N ARG A 112 6.10 15.56 -4.00
CA ARG A 112 5.76 14.69 -5.12
C ARG A 112 7.01 14.01 -5.69
N SER A 113 6.87 12.74 -6.02
CA SER A 113 7.91 11.95 -6.64
C SER A 113 7.47 11.45 -8.02
N ARG A 114 8.32 11.62 -9.03
CA ARG A 114 8.06 11.09 -10.37
C ARG A 114 7.88 9.57 -10.39
N ALA A 115 8.48 8.86 -9.45
CA ALA A 115 8.35 7.41 -9.34
C ALA A 115 6.93 6.95 -8.99
N PHE A 116 6.13 7.81 -8.33
CA PHE A 116 4.74 7.51 -7.97
C PHE A 116 3.74 7.88 -9.07
N GLU A 117 4.10 8.70 -10.06
CA GLU A 117 3.18 9.12 -11.12
C GLU A 117 2.49 7.97 -11.86
N PRO A 118 3.21 6.88 -12.26
CA PRO A 118 2.55 5.74 -12.90
C PRO A 118 1.53 5.03 -12.01
N LEU A 119 1.74 5.02 -10.68
CA LEU A 119 0.78 4.45 -9.73
C LEU A 119 -0.47 5.32 -9.66
N TYR A 120 -0.33 6.64 -9.55
CA TYR A 120 -1.47 7.54 -9.53
C TYR A 120 -2.29 7.45 -10.83
N GLU A 121 -1.62 7.41 -11.98
CA GLU A 121 -2.26 7.25 -13.28
C GLU A 121 -3.04 5.92 -13.41
N SER A 122 -2.56 4.87 -12.79
CA SER A 122 -3.20 3.55 -12.84
C SER A 122 -4.33 3.36 -11.82
N LEU A 123 -4.21 3.99 -10.65
CA LEU A 123 -5.12 3.76 -9.53
C LEU A 123 -6.26 4.79 -9.46
N VAL A 124 -6.03 6.01 -9.95
CA VAL A 124 -6.91 7.15 -9.68
C VAL A 124 -7.64 7.60 -10.95
N VAL A 125 -8.94 7.31 -11.02
CA VAL A 125 -9.78 7.53 -12.20
C VAL A 125 -9.77 8.99 -12.69
N ASN A 126 -9.77 9.97 -11.77
CA ASN A 126 -9.79 11.39 -12.10
C ASN A 126 -8.38 12.03 -12.12
N TYR A 127 -7.30 11.24 -12.10
CA TYR A 127 -5.94 11.77 -11.99
C TYR A 127 -5.58 12.70 -13.16
N ALA A 128 -5.99 12.35 -14.37
CA ALA A 128 -5.73 13.16 -15.57
C ALA A 128 -6.38 14.57 -15.54
N SER A 129 -7.46 14.73 -14.75
CA SER A 129 -8.16 16.01 -14.59
C SER A 129 -7.57 16.92 -13.50
N LEU A 130 -6.64 16.42 -12.69
CA LEU A 130 -5.98 17.21 -11.66
C LEU A 130 -5.01 18.21 -12.31
N SER A 131 -5.02 19.46 -11.81
CA SER A 131 -4.06 20.46 -12.28
C SER A 131 -2.65 20.07 -11.89
N ARG A 132 -1.74 20.02 -12.88
CA ARG A 132 -0.32 19.68 -12.71
C ARG A 132 0.59 20.92 -12.87
N ASP A 133 0.04 22.09 -13.07
CA ASP A 133 0.78 23.30 -13.50
C ASP A 133 1.77 23.83 -12.46
N GLN A 134 1.72 23.36 -11.22
CA GLN A 134 2.57 23.82 -10.11
C GLN A 134 3.19 22.68 -9.29
N ILE A 135 3.25 21.45 -9.84
CA ILE A 135 3.85 20.33 -9.12
C ILE A 135 5.37 20.43 -9.17
N GLU A 136 5.99 20.68 -8.03
CA GLU A 136 7.43 20.51 -7.86
C GLU A 136 7.74 19.07 -7.47
N TYR A 137 8.59 18.41 -8.26
CA TYR A 137 9.07 17.06 -7.97
C TYR A 137 10.37 17.12 -7.20
N GLN A 138 10.45 16.29 -6.17
CA GLN A 138 11.71 16.09 -5.46
C GLN A 138 12.74 15.35 -6.33
N GLN A 139 14.02 15.48 -5.99
CA GLN A 139 15.08 14.62 -6.50
C GLN A 139 14.81 13.17 -6.04
N PRO A 140 15.04 12.15 -6.88
CA PRO A 140 14.98 10.77 -6.43
C PRO A 140 15.93 10.53 -5.25
N ALA A 141 15.42 9.93 -4.18
CA ALA A 141 16.19 9.69 -2.97
C ALA A 141 16.07 8.23 -2.52
N ILE A 142 17.20 7.65 -2.09
CA ILE A 142 17.29 6.29 -1.57
C ILE A 142 17.87 6.33 -0.16
N LEU A 143 17.24 5.58 0.75
CA LEU A 143 17.77 5.24 2.05
C LEU A 143 18.17 3.76 2.06
N TYR A 144 19.45 3.47 2.26
CA TYR A 144 19.92 2.12 2.52
C TYR A 144 19.92 1.82 4.02
N VAL A 145 19.34 0.69 4.38
CA VAL A 145 19.36 0.16 5.76
C VAL A 145 20.34 -1.00 5.78
N LEU A 146 21.38 -0.88 6.59
CA LEU A 146 22.51 -1.82 6.61
C LEU A 146 22.67 -2.44 8.00
N PRO A 147 23.08 -3.72 8.11
CA PRO A 147 23.46 -4.32 9.39
C PRO A 147 24.60 -3.53 10.04
N SER A 148 24.56 -3.44 11.37
CA SER A 148 25.55 -2.69 12.13
C SER A 148 26.93 -3.38 12.20
N ASN A 149 27.05 -4.62 11.77
CA ASN A 149 28.21 -5.48 11.88
C ASN A 149 28.88 -5.81 10.53
N LEU A 150 28.60 -5.04 9.47
CA LEU A 150 29.29 -5.22 8.20
C LEU A 150 30.81 -5.04 8.36
N THR A 151 31.57 -5.92 7.74
CA THR A 151 33.03 -5.74 7.65
C THR A 151 33.37 -4.63 6.66
N THR A 152 34.58 -4.09 6.74
CA THR A 152 35.09 -3.08 5.78
C THR A 152 34.95 -3.55 4.32
N SER A 153 35.27 -4.82 4.04
CA SER A 153 35.15 -5.36 2.67
C SER A 153 33.71 -5.41 2.19
N MET A 154 32.78 -5.74 3.06
CA MET A 154 31.36 -5.77 2.73
C MET A 154 30.81 -4.35 2.52
N MET A 155 31.24 -3.41 3.36
CA MET A 155 30.88 -2.01 3.20
C MET A 155 31.36 -1.45 1.86
N ASN A 156 32.56 -1.81 1.41
CA ASN A 156 33.06 -1.38 0.09
C ASN A 156 32.13 -1.82 -1.06
N TYR A 157 31.55 -3.04 -1.01
CA TYR A 157 30.58 -3.46 -2.04
C TYR A 157 29.30 -2.59 -2.00
N VAL A 158 28.81 -2.28 -0.81
CA VAL A 158 27.64 -1.41 -0.67
C VAL A 158 27.96 0.01 -1.15
N GLU A 159 29.13 0.52 -0.86
CA GLU A 159 29.61 1.83 -1.32
C GLU A 159 29.65 1.91 -2.86
N GLU A 160 30.08 0.84 -3.56
CA GLU A 160 30.02 0.78 -5.02
C GLU A 160 28.59 0.96 -5.56
N LEU A 161 27.61 0.33 -4.92
CA LEU A 161 26.20 0.50 -5.28
C LEU A 161 25.69 1.92 -4.98
N MET A 162 26.04 2.46 -3.81
CA MET A 162 25.66 3.82 -3.42
C MET A 162 26.28 4.86 -4.38
N ASP A 163 27.54 4.70 -4.74
CA ASP A 163 28.26 5.56 -5.70
C ASP A 163 27.60 5.49 -7.10
N TRP A 164 27.18 4.31 -7.51
CA TRP A 164 26.42 4.15 -8.76
C TRP A 164 25.12 4.93 -8.73
N LYS A 165 24.33 4.76 -7.68
CA LYS A 165 23.04 5.47 -7.51
C LYS A 165 23.22 6.99 -7.46
N TYR A 166 24.25 7.46 -6.76
CA TYR A 166 24.59 8.87 -6.74
C TYR A 166 24.93 9.40 -8.15
N ARG A 167 25.75 8.66 -8.92
CA ARG A 167 26.12 9.04 -10.29
C ARG A 167 24.94 9.08 -11.26
N VAL A 168 23.91 8.26 -11.05
CA VAL A 168 22.69 8.29 -11.89
C VAL A 168 21.61 9.24 -11.35
N GLY A 169 21.97 10.08 -10.35
CA GLY A 169 21.17 11.23 -9.95
C GLY A 169 20.32 11.07 -8.71
N TYR A 170 20.50 9.99 -7.94
CA TYR A 170 19.83 9.85 -6.66
C TYR A 170 20.55 10.62 -5.55
N GLU A 171 19.80 11.18 -4.63
CA GLU A 171 20.32 11.45 -3.29
C GLU A 171 20.38 10.14 -2.52
N VAL A 172 21.56 9.82 -1.96
CA VAL A 172 21.83 8.54 -1.33
C VAL A 172 22.18 8.74 0.13
N ASN A 173 21.40 8.13 1.00
CA ASN A 173 21.63 8.09 2.43
C ASN A 173 21.69 6.64 2.92
N TYR A 174 22.32 6.40 4.07
CA TYR A 174 22.28 5.09 4.72
C TYR A 174 22.23 5.20 6.24
N VAL A 175 21.74 4.14 6.88
CA VAL A 175 21.75 3.94 8.32
C VAL A 175 22.26 2.55 8.66
N ASN A 176 23.22 2.48 9.64
CA ASN A 176 23.77 1.22 10.14
C ASN A 176 24.00 1.25 11.66
N SER A 177 23.41 2.24 12.36
CA SER A 177 23.53 2.31 13.83
C SER A 177 22.77 1.17 14.49
N SER A 178 23.44 0.38 15.33
CA SER A 178 22.83 -0.75 16.06
C SER A 178 21.61 -0.35 16.90
N SER A 179 21.59 0.87 17.41
CA SER A 179 20.43 1.39 18.15
C SER A 179 19.18 1.61 17.28
N VAL A 180 19.37 1.71 15.98
CA VAL A 180 18.29 1.86 15.00
C VAL A 180 17.97 0.52 14.35
N VAL A 181 18.97 -0.08 13.69
CA VAL A 181 18.74 -1.21 12.76
C VAL A 181 18.49 -2.55 13.47
N ASN A 182 18.86 -2.70 14.73
CA ASN A 182 18.65 -3.95 15.49
C ASN A 182 17.27 -4.03 16.17
N ASN A 183 16.40 -3.06 15.93
CA ASN A 183 15.03 -3.06 16.46
C ASN A 183 14.06 -2.54 15.44
N ARG A 184 13.06 -3.33 15.06
CA ARG A 184 12.09 -2.99 14.02
C ARG A 184 11.32 -1.70 14.29
N ASN A 185 10.95 -1.42 15.54
CA ASN A 185 10.22 -0.20 15.87
C ASN A 185 11.12 1.04 15.78
N ASN A 186 12.39 0.93 16.22
CA ASN A 186 13.34 2.03 16.09
C ASN A 186 13.66 2.31 14.62
N LEU A 187 13.78 1.27 13.80
CA LEU A 187 13.99 1.41 12.35
C LEU A 187 12.77 2.03 11.68
N LYS A 188 11.55 1.58 12.03
CA LYS A 188 10.32 2.19 11.54
C LYS A 188 10.27 3.68 11.87
N ASN A 189 10.49 4.05 13.14
CA ASN A 189 10.49 5.44 13.59
C ASN A 189 11.59 6.27 12.89
N TYR A 190 12.73 5.67 12.57
CA TYR A 190 13.78 6.34 11.81
C TYR A 190 13.36 6.63 10.37
N ILE A 191 12.72 5.68 9.71
CA ILE A 191 12.19 5.83 8.36
C ILE A 191 11.07 6.88 8.33
N GLU A 192 10.14 6.84 9.29
CA GLU A 192 9.09 7.85 9.47
C GLU A 192 9.71 9.25 9.65
N ASN A 193 10.65 9.39 10.56
CA ASN A 193 11.32 10.65 10.78
C ASN A 193 12.03 11.16 9.51
N ALA A 194 12.71 10.26 8.77
CA ALA A 194 13.34 10.61 7.50
C ALA A 194 12.32 11.10 6.47
N TYR A 195 11.17 10.44 6.40
CA TYR A 195 10.07 10.79 5.50
C TYR A 195 9.44 12.16 5.85
N GLU A 196 9.21 12.41 7.11
CA GLU A 196 8.52 13.60 7.60
C GLU A 196 9.40 14.84 7.64
N THR A 197 10.69 14.69 7.96
CA THR A 197 11.54 15.83 8.35
C THR A 197 12.69 16.14 7.41
N TRP A 198 13.09 15.22 6.53
CA TRP A 198 14.18 15.49 5.61
C TRP A 198 13.74 16.44 4.49
N ASP A 199 14.63 17.33 4.07
CA ASP A 199 14.38 18.23 2.94
C ASP A 199 14.07 17.47 1.64
N ASN A 200 14.66 16.27 1.49
CA ASN A 200 14.43 15.37 0.38
C ASN A 200 14.14 13.96 0.94
N PRO A 201 12.89 13.65 1.29
CA PRO A 201 12.53 12.40 1.93
C PRO A 201 12.76 11.20 1.01
N PRO A 202 13.09 10.01 1.56
CA PRO A 202 13.35 8.83 0.75
C PRO A 202 12.12 8.44 -0.08
N VAL A 203 12.34 8.17 -1.35
CA VAL A 203 11.36 7.56 -2.27
C VAL A 203 11.50 6.04 -2.24
N HIS A 204 12.74 5.59 -2.08
CA HIS A 204 13.10 4.19 -2.01
C HIS A 204 13.80 3.89 -0.68
N VAL A 205 13.43 2.80 -0.04
CA VAL A 205 14.17 2.20 1.07
C VAL A 205 14.64 0.82 0.63
N THR A 206 15.94 0.58 0.72
CA THR A 206 16.52 -0.73 0.40
C THR A 206 17.18 -1.30 1.64
N ILE A 207 16.60 -2.36 2.19
CA ILE A 207 17.17 -3.12 3.28
C ILE A 207 18.20 -4.09 2.69
N ILE A 208 19.45 -3.96 3.09
CA ILE A 208 20.53 -4.87 2.71
C ILE A 208 20.84 -5.73 3.92
N GLY A 209 20.24 -6.90 4.01
CA GLY A 209 20.30 -7.83 5.15
C GLY A 209 19.15 -8.79 5.14
N ASP A 210 19.28 -9.93 5.79
CA ASP A 210 18.21 -10.91 5.90
C ASP A 210 17.27 -10.59 7.06
N ALA A 211 16.14 -11.28 7.17
CA ALA A 211 15.23 -11.22 8.30
C ALA A 211 15.79 -11.97 9.53
N GLU A 212 16.65 -12.93 9.29
CA GLU A 212 17.34 -13.76 10.28
C GLU A 212 18.82 -13.91 9.92
N GLY A 213 19.62 -14.53 10.81
CA GLY A 213 21.02 -14.86 10.51
C GLY A 213 22.05 -13.83 10.97
N PRO A 214 23.29 -13.88 10.43
CA PRO A 214 24.40 -13.09 10.96
C PRO A 214 24.34 -11.60 10.59
N TYR A 215 23.58 -11.24 9.57
CA TYR A 215 23.43 -9.87 9.07
C TYR A 215 21.95 -9.48 9.00
N ASP A 216 21.24 -9.79 10.10
CA ASP A 216 19.81 -9.58 10.19
C ASP A 216 19.42 -8.10 10.34
N ILE A 217 18.33 -7.75 9.69
CA ILE A 217 17.55 -6.55 9.92
C ILE A 217 16.13 -7.02 10.26
N PRO A 218 15.65 -6.74 11.48
CA PRO A 218 14.37 -7.27 11.94
C PRO A 218 13.20 -6.88 11.04
N THR A 219 12.22 -7.77 10.95
CA THR A 219 10.97 -7.59 10.21
C THR A 219 9.76 -7.90 11.10
N TRP A 220 8.54 -7.77 10.60
CA TRP A 220 7.34 -8.27 11.25
C TRP A 220 7.04 -9.69 10.76
N THR A 221 6.40 -10.46 11.63
CA THR A 221 5.88 -11.77 11.28
C THR A 221 4.38 -11.69 11.30
N ASP A 222 3.76 -11.93 10.15
CA ASP A 222 2.33 -12.09 10.04
C ASP A 222 1.95 -13.55 10.26
N SER A 223 0.99 -13.77 11.17
CA SER A 223 0.41 -15.07 11.45
C SER A 223 -1.03 -15.09 10.99
N TRP A 224 -1.30 -15.82 9.90
CA TRP A 224 -2.66 -16.02 9.43
C TRP A 224 -2.94 -17.51 9.22
N SER A 225 -3.88 -18.04 10.02
CA SER A 225 -4.22 -19.46 10.03
C SER A 225 -3.01 -20.35 10.35
N SER A 226 -2.51 -21.11 9.41
CA SER A 226 -1.30 -21.95 9.52
C SER A 226 -0.07 -21.36 8.83
N TYR A 227 -0.15 -20.13 8.34
CA TYR A 227 0.92 -19.42 7.66
C TYR A 227 1.56 -18.40 8.60
N ASN A 228 2.88 -18.47 8.73
CA ASN A 228 3.70 -17.44 9.33
C ASN A 228 4.68 -16.98 8.27
N GLY A 229 4.66 -15.70 7.95
CA GLY A 229 5.54 -15.10 6.95
C GLY A 229 6.13 -13.79 7.43
N ASP A 230 7.36 -13.53 7.06
CA ASP A 230 8.00 -12.26 7.30
C ASP A 230 7.42 -11.19 6.37
N GLY A 231 7.28 -9.97 6.89
CA GLY A 231 6.71 -8.87 6.14
C GLY A 231 7.34 -7.53 6.47
N ASP A 232 7.93 -6.89 5.46
CA ASP A 232 8.54 -5.56 5.59
C ASP A 232 7.54 -4.42 5.33
N HIS A 233 6.32 -4.75 4.90
CA HIS A 233 5.29 -3.77 4.54
C HIS A 233 5.11 -2.63 5.57
N PRO A 234 5.10 -2.90 6.89
CA PRO A 234 4.95 -1.83 7.88
C PRO A 234 6.04 -0.73 7.82
N TYR A 235 7.21 -1.00 7.24
CA TYR A 235 8.23 0.03 7.04
C TYR A 235 7.84 1.06 5.98
N SER A 236 6.89 0.75 5.12
CA SER A 236 6.48 1.60 4.00
C SER A 236 5.17 2.37 4.23
N THR A 237 4.36 2.01 5.22
CA THR A 237 3.10 2.70 5.57
C THR A 237 3.39 3.81 6.56
N LEU A 238 3.52 5.05 6.12
CA LEU A 238 4.04 6.19 6.88
C LEU A 238 3.01 7.29 7.08
N GLU A 239 2.09 7.49 6.11
CA GLU A 239 1.03 8.47 6.16
C GLU A 239 -0.34 7.81 6.33
N GLY A 240 -1.26 8.51 7.00
CA GLY A 240 -2.63 8.01 7.15
C GLY A 240 -2.76 6.85 8.14
N ASN A 241 -3.91 6.18 8.08
CA ASN A 241 -4.19 4.96 8.85
C ASN A 241 -4.71 3.88 7.90
N ASP A 242 -4.01 3.69 6.82
CA ASP A 242 -4.35 2.76 5.75
C ASP A 242 -3.20 1.78 5.47
N GLN A 243 -3.33 0.98 4.42
CA GLN A 243 -2.35 -0.04 4.05
C GLN A 243 -1.57 0.32 2.78
N PHE A 244 -1.69 1.55 2.29
CA PHE A 244 -0.96 1.98 1.11
C PHE A 244 0.48 2.37 1.46
N PRO A 245 1.47 1.93 0.64
CA PRO A 245 2.86 2.28 0.89
C PRO A 245 3.19 3.69 0.40
N ASP A 246 3.87 4.49 1.23
CA ASP A 246 4.30 5.85 0.92
C ASP A 246 5.71 5.92 0.33
N LEU A 247 6.40 4.80 0.28
CA LEU A 247 7.69 4.63 -0.36
C LEU A 247 7.84 3.22 -0.96
N PHE A 248 8.74 3.09 -1.93
CA PHE A 248 9.13 1.79 -2.47
C PHE A 248 10.12 1.10 -1.53
N LEU A 249 9.78 -0.11 -1.12
CA LEU A 249 10.59 -0.89 -0.21
C LEU A 249 11.06 -2.17 -0.88
N GLY A 250 12.32 -2.51 -0.68
CA GLY A 250 12.90 -3.77 -1.13
C GLY A 250 13.96 -4.29 -0.17
N ARG A 251 14.15 -5.62 -0.15
CA ARG A 251 15.17 -6.28 0.66
C ARG A 251 16.13 -7.07 -0.23
N LEU A 252 17.42 -6.95 0.05
CA LEU A 252 18.50 -7.74 -0.53
C LEU A 252 19.07 -8.65 0.57
N SER A 253 18.55 -9.86 0.67
CA SER A 253 18.93 -10.85 1.68
C SER A 253 20.26 -11.49 1.36
N PHE A 254 21.14 -11.65 2.35
CA PHE A 254 22.41 -12.34 2.23
C PHE A 254 22.89 -12.88 3.58
N ASP A 255 23.65 -13.99 3.56
CA ASP A 255 24.23 -14.62 4.75
C ASP A 255 25.75 -14.55 4.78
N THR A 256 26.38 -14.34 3.62
CA THR A 256 27.84 -14.29 3.50
C THR A 256 28.33 -13.09 2.71
N SER A 257 29.58 -12.71 2.90
CA SER A 257 30.23 -11.66 2.10
C SER A 257 30.22 -11.97 0.59
N SER A 258 30.29 -13.25 0.22
CA SER A 258 30.22 -13.69 -1.18
C SER A 258 28.84 -13.48 -1.79
N ASP A 259 27.79 -13.72 -1.01
CA ASP A 259 26.41 -13.49 -1.45
C ASP A 259 26.17 -12.01 -1.69
N LEU A 260 26.57 -11.16 -0.73
CA LEU A 260 26.49 -9.72 -0.86
C LEU A 260 27.22 -9.22 -2.11
N GLN A 261 28.47 -9.65 -2.31
CA GLN A 261 29.24 -9.30 -3.51
C GLN A 261 28.53 -9.72 -4.80
N THR A 262 27.95 -10.92 -4.80
CA THR A 262 27.22 -11.43 -5.96
C THR A 262 25.96 -10.63 -6.26
N ILE A 263 25.18 -10.29 -5.23
CA ILE A 263 23.94 -9.51 -5.37
C ILE A 263 24.25 -8.11 -5.88
N ILE A 264 25.21 -7.41 -5.26
CA ILE A 264 25.63 -6.08 -5.68
C ILE A 264 26.17 -6.11 -7.12
N GLY A 265 27.05 -7.07 -7.44
CA GLY A 265 27.59 -7.22 -8.79
C GLY A 265 26.52 -7.46 -9.86
N LYS A 266 25.51 -8.28 -9.57
CA LYS A 266 24.37 -8.49 -10.49
C LYS A 266 23.55 -7.22 -10.69
N THR A 267 23.26 -6.51 -9.60
CA THR A 267 22.51 -5.24 -9.64
C THR A 267 23.24 -4.20 -10.49
N LEU A 268 24.52 -3.99 -10.24
CA LEU A 268 25.34 -3.05 -11.00
C LEU A 268 25.43 -3.40 -12.47
N ASN A 269 25.64 -4.68 -12.80
CA ASN A 269 25.70 -5.14 -14.19
C ASN A 269 24.36 -4.92 -14.92
N TYR A 270 23.25 -5.19 -14.26
CA TYR A 270 21.91 -5.00 -14.85
C TYR A 270 21.60 -3.52 -15.11
N GLU A 271 21.91 -2.66 -14.14
CA GLU A 271 21.59 -1.24 -14.24
C GLU A 271 22.55 -0.44 -15.13
N SER A 272 23.77 -0.94 -15.39
CA SER A 272 24.76 -0.28 -16.24
C SER A 272 24.75 -0.74 -17.70
N SER A 273 23.97 -1.76 -18.03
CA SER A 273 23.78 -2.30 -19.38
C SER A 273 22.60 -1.62 -20.15
#